data_dc0a49816cfcc978ed3ebeb5aa7e0961
#
_entry.id   dc0a49816cfcc978ed3ebeb5aa7e0961
#
_cell.length_a   1.000
_cell.length_b   1.000
_cell.length_c   1.000
_cell.angle_alpha   90.00
_cell.angle_beta   90.00
_cell.angle_gamma   90.00
#
_symmetry.space_group_name_H-M   'P 1'
#
loop_
_entity.id
_entity.type
_entity.pdbx_description
1 polymer ?
#
loop_
_entity_poly.entity_id
_entity_poly.type
_entity_poly.pdbx_seq_one_letter_code
_entity_poly.pdbx_strand_id
1 'polypeptide(L)'
;MTFARAHRFALVSSLLAATALASSSLIAACEDRTGGDEPGHDAAALDSAAVPIDSGSDPDGDAGIDAAEAGGCPAGSTFRKARTTCPGAALPPPAALTTALGAAARGDVVPMAGMDVSTAPCLPVVVCTPNDAPTMLFSDSPEAPSQDGVLYADTVPAGRYRFYVYHANGGASLRKFPIVALNQGAQPAKITILRRGLAAPSTAYVSVGKTVLLDWLADRAPAVVTVPAATRVLLDDALDQLHAAQNELVHAIYDVTTDAPLKISFVSVPAATDAAAVTAGLGLLTRDVSHQRGTFPAADVLIAPAPPSGAAQRKGVQRLRLGLDEVDDTLEGVDAPTGVKQLLLGNYGMLYRVALGLPSPATAAISARGGAWGGAVRTGTTTTALPTATEQLATTTDAVVVGSLGGADGGAELHLISGGGSNLPIDLFFVTP
;
A
#
# COMPACT_ATOMS: atom_id res chain seq x y z
N MET A 1 -14.54 -68.90 -14.36
CA MET A 1 -13.16 -68.87 -14.90
C MET A 1 -12.65 -67.43 -14.51
N THR A 2 -12.18 -67.23 -13.29
CA THR A 2 -10.81 -67.39 -12.80
C THR A 2 -9.79 -66.58 -13.62
N PHE A 3 -9.33 -65.46 -13.09
CA PHE A 3 -7.95 -65.24 -12.72
C PHE A 3 -7.78 -63.92 -11.97
N ALA A 4 -7.41 -64.06 -10.71
CA ALA A 4 -6.87 -63.03 -9.84
C ALA A 4 -5.43 -62.68 -10.24
N ARG A 5 -5.04 -61.39 -10.16
CA ARG A 5 -3.64 -61.00 -10.05
C ARG A 5 -3.47 -59.94 -8.95
N ALA A 6 -2.90 -60.41 -7.86
CA ALA A 6 -2.36 -59.60 -6.80
C ALA A 6 -1.04 -58.97 -7.27
N HIS A 7 -0.86 -57.69 -7.04
CA HIS A 7 0.45 -57.04 -7.03
C HIS A 7 0.76 -56.48 -5.65
N ARG A 8 1.78 -57.08 -5.07
CA ARG A 8 2.45 -56.67 -3.82
C ARG A 8 3.19 -55.35 -4.07
N PHE A 9 2.98 -54.37 -3.25
CA PHE A 9 3.89 -53.23 -3.08
C PHE A 9 4.79 -53.50 -1.89
N ALA A 10 6.09 -53.53 -2.18
CA ALA A 10 7.15 -53.65 -1.20
C ALA A 10 7.35 -52.31 -0.46
N LEU A 11 7.37 -52.39 0.86
CA LEU A 11 7.91 -51.35 1.73
C LEU A 11 9.43 -51.24 1.49
N VAL A 12 9.88 -50.02 1.16
CA VAL A 12 11.26 -49.61 1.31
C VAL A 12 11.31 -48.60 2.45
N SER A 13 11.74 -49.08 3.61
CA SER A 13 12.12 -48.27 4.73
C SER A 13 13.51 -47.69 4.46
N SER A 14 13.62 -46.36 4.32
CA SER A 14 14.90 -45.66 4.34
C SER A 14 15.01 -44.90 5.65
N LEU A 15 15.87 -45.37 6.50
CA LEU A 15 16.39 -44.73 7.69
C LEU A 15 17.18 -43.48 7.26
N LEU A 16 16.76 -42.29 7.64
CA LEU A 16 17.59 -41.09 7.62
C LEU A 16 17.80 -40.62 9.05
N ALA A 17 19.06 -40.69 9.45
CA ALA A 17 19.55 -40.29 10.76
C ALA A 17 19.37 -38.79 10.97
N ALA A 18 18.76 -38.43 12.09
CA ALA A 18 18.66 -37.09 12.60
C ALA A 18 20.02 -36.68 13.18
N THR A 19 20.64 -35.65 12.62
CA THR A 19 21.67 -34.84 13.29
C THR A 19 20.99 -33.60 13.86
N ALA A 20 20.63 -33.67 15.12
CA ALA A 20 20.23 -32.52 15.92
C ALA A 20 21.46 -31.70 16.28
N LEU A 21 21.61 -30.52 15.71
CA LEU A 21 22.49 -29.48 16.22
C LEU A 21 21.65 -28.58 17.13
N ALA A 22 21.91 -28.71 18.41
CA ALA A 22 21.38 -27.88 19.45
C ALA A 22 21.97 -26.48 19.32
N SER A 23 21.13 -25.50 18.99
CA SER A 23 21.43 -24.08 19.21
C SER A 23 20.83 -23.70 20.54
N SER A 24 21.68 -23.64 21.56
CA SER A 24 21.34 -23.26 22.91
C SER A 24 20.99 -21.79 22.96
N SER A 25 19.77 -21.53 23.38
CA SER A 25 19.23 -20.23 23.78
C SER A 25 20.02 -19.66 24.94
N LEU A 26 20.58 -18.47 24.79
CA LEU A 26 20.91 -17.60 25.91
C LEU A 26 19.71 -16.72 26.20
N ILE A 27 18.87 -17.13 27.14
CA ILE A 27 17.97 -16.23 27.87
C ILE A 27 18.79 -15.79 29.08
N ALA A 28 19.32 -14.56 29.01
CA ALA A 28 19.91 -13.91 30.18
C ALA A 28 18.80 -13.14 30.88
N ALA A 29 18.52 -13.54 32.12
CA ALA A 29 17.71 -12.81 33.07
C ALA A 29 18.36 -11.44 33.35
N CYS A 30 17.57 -10.37 33.22
CA CYS A 30 17.92 -9.07 33.79
C CYS A 30 17.39 -9.01 35.22
N GLU A 31 18.28 -9.25 36.18
CA GLU A 31 18.14 -8.78 37.56
C GLU A 31 18.70 -7.36 37.67
N ASP A 32 17.93 -6.56 38.33
CA ASP A 32 18.15 -5.28 39.00
C ASP A 32 19.61 -4.76 39.07
N ARG A 33 19.85 -3.62 38.41
CA ARG A 33 20.95 -2.71 38.75
C ARG A 33 20.49 -1.26 38.66
N THR A 34 20.38 -0.67 39.83
CA THR A 34 20.31 0.76 40.08
C THR A 34 21.59 1.49 39.64
N GLY A 35 21.43 2.59 38.88
CA GLY A 35 22.35 3.72 38.83
C GLY A 35 23.48 3.65 37.81
N GLY A 36 23.44 4.58 36.83
CA GLY A 36 24.58 4.94 36.00
C GLY A 36 24.17 5.52 34.67
N ASP A 37 24.36 6.82 34.51
CA ASP A 37 24.19 7.59 33.26
C ASP A 37 24.97 6.97 32.12
N GLU A 38 24.28 6.66 31.00
CA GLU A 38 24.90 6.54 29.67
C GLU A 38 23.93 7.03 28.60
N PRO A 39 24.43 7.68 27.52
CA PRO A 39 23.59 8.42 26.59
C PRO A 39 22.81 7.48 25.66
N GLY A 40 21.49 7.68 25.65
CA GLY A 40 20.56 6.93 24.83
C GLY A 40 20.78 7.15 23.34
N HIS A 41 20.73 6.06 22.60
CA HIS A 41 20.44 6.10 21.17
C HIS A 41 18.92 6.31 21.00
N ASP A 42 18.55 7.55 20.80
CA ASP A 42 17.17 7.94 20.50
C ASP A 42 16.77 7.40 19.13
N ALA A 43 15.88 6.40 19.15
CA ALA A 43 14.94 6.22 18.04
C ALA A 43 14.06 7.47 18.08
N ALA A 44 14.18 8.33 17.06
CA ALA A 44 13.44 9.58 16.95
C ALA A 44 11.93 9.30 16.93
N ALA A 45 11.33 9.30 18.09
CA ALA A 45 9.91 9.57 18.24
C ALA A 45 9.73 11.05 17.84
N LEU A 46 9.11 11.30 16.71
CA LEU A 46 8.66 12.63 16.33
C LEU A 46 7.55 13.03 17.30
N ASP A 47 7.96 13.82 18.28
CA ASP A 47 7.08 14.49 19.24
C ASP A 47 6.07 15.36 18.47
N SER A 48 4.80 14.97 18.49
CA SER A 48 3.70 15.75 17.92
C SER A 48 3.30 16.86 18.89
N ALA A 49 4.21 17.82 19.11
CA ALA A 49 3.83 19.09 19.70
C ALA A 49 2.95 19.83 18.71
N ALA A 50 1.72 20.12 19.10
CA ALA A 50 0.83 21.00 18.36
C ALA A 50 1.52 22.36 18.13
N VAL A 51 1.97 22.59 16.90
CA VAL A 51 2.47 23.88 16.48
C VAL A 51 1.25 24.79 16.31
N PRO A 52 1.18 25.96 16.98
CA PRO A 52 0.15 26.94 16.71
C PRO A 52 0.31 27.42 15.27
N ILE A 53 -0.74 27.34 14.47
CA ILE A 53 -0.77 27.94 13.14
C ILE A 53 -0.84 29.44 13.35
N ASP A 54 0.31 30.11 13.22
CA ASP A 54 0.39 31.57 13.08
C ASP A 54 -0.08 31.89 11.65
N SER A 55 -1.19 32.63 11.57
CA SER A 55 -1.73 33.13 10.31
C SER A 55 -0.94 34.36 9.84
N GLY A 56 0.36 34.19 9.63
CA GLY A 56 1.20 35.15 8.96
C GLY A 56 0.91 35.15 7.47
N SER A 57 0.23 36.18 7.00
CA SER A 57 0.08 36.47 5.57
C SER A 57 1.44 36.76 4.95
N ASP A 58 1.97 35.82 4.18
CA ASP A 58 3.13 35.99 3.31
C ASP A 58 2.74 36.93 2.14
N PRO A 59 3.43 38.04 1.93
CA PRO A 59 3.12 39.00 0.85
C PRO A 59 3.90 38.71 -0.43
N ASP A 60 4.43 37.50 -0.62
CA ASP A 60 5.03 37.13 -1.89
C ASP A 60 3.95 36.55 -2.81
N GLY A 61 3.49 37.40 -3.71
CA GLY A 61 2.51 37.09 -4.73
C GLY A 61 2.97 35.92 -5.58
N ASP A 62 2.52 34.73 -5.23
CA ASP A 62 2.46 33.61 -6.14
C ASP A 62 1.51 34.01 -7.28
N ALA A 63 2.13 34.35 -8.42
CA ALA A 63 1.38 34.64 -9.65
C ALA A 63 0.62 33.37 -9.97
N GLY A 64 -0.63 33.34 -9.56
CA GLY A 64 -1.55 32.27 -9.88
C GLY A 64 -1.57 32.05 -11.39
N ILE A 65 -0.85 31.05 -11.84
CA ILE A 65 -1.00 30.52 -13.20
C ILE A 65 -2.43 30.01 -13.23
N ASP A 66 -3.26 30.66 -14.05
CA ASP A 66 -4.64 30.25 -14.27
C ASP A 66 -4.68 28.75 -14.53
N ALA A 67 -5.40 28.01 -13.68
CA ALA A 67 -5.51 26.54 -13.76
C ALA A 67 -6.02 26.03 -15.12
N ALA A 68 -6.54 26.93 -15.95
CA ALA A 68 -6.98 26.64 -17.33
C ALA A 68 -5.82 26.53 -18.33
N GLU A 69 -4.64 27.14 -18.08
CA GLU A 69 -3.46 27.04 -18.95
C GLU A 69 -2.47 25.95 -18.50
N ALA A 70 -2.59 25.42 -17.29
CA ALA A 70 -1.82 24.28 -16.79
C ALA A 70 -2.33 22.91 -17.33
N GLY A 71 -2.98 22.90 -18.48
CA GLY A 71 -3.67 21.77 -19.09
C GLY A 71 -2.74 20.61 -19.51
N GLY A 72 -2.28 19.84 -18.55
CA GLY A 72 -1.52 18.59 -18.79
C GLY A 72 -2.23 17.34 -18.32
N CYS A 73 -3.36 17.44 -17.63
CA CYS A 73 -4.09 16.27 -17.17
C CYS A 73 -4.84 15.59 -18.32
N PRO A 74 -4.75 14.26 -18.45
CA PRO A 74 -5.54 13.51 -19.40
C PRO A 74 -7.05 13.67 -19.17
N ALA A 75 -7.85 13.51 -20.25
CA ALA A 75 -9.30 13.49 -20.14
C ALA A 75 -9.78 12.49 -19.08
N GLY A 76 -10.79 12.86 -18.30
CA GLY A 76 -11.28 12.03 -17.20
C GLY A 76 -10.48 12.15 -15.90
N SER A 77 -9.71 13.24 -15.76
CA SER A 77 -9.01 13.55 -14.51
C SER A 77 -9.01 15.06 -14.22
N THR A 78 -8.79 15.41 -12.96
CA THR A 78 -8.76 16.79 -12.47
C THR A 78 -7.34 17.13 -12.03
N PHE A 79 -6.86 18.32 -12.37
CA PHE A 79 -5.55 18.83 -12.00
C PHE A 79 -5.44 18.97 -10.48
N ARG A 80 -4.32 18.52 -9.89
CA ARG A 80 -3.97 18.76 -8.48
C ARG A 80 -2.81 19.73 -8.36
N LYS A 81 -1.66 19.38 -8.96
CA LYS A 81 -0.46 20.22 -8.95
C LYS A 81 0.44 19.88 -10.13
N ALA A 82 1.39 20.77 -10.40
CA ALA A 82 2.45 20.53 -11.37
C ALA A 82 3.82 20.65 -10.70
N ARG A 83 4.73 19.77 -11.07
CA ARG A 83 6.15 19.88 -10.76
C ARG A 83 6.90 20.07 -12.07
N THR A 84 7.03 21.33 -12.50
CA THR A 84 7.66 21.68 -13.78
C THR A 84 9.13 22.06 -13.63
N THR A 85 9.53 22.54 -12.46
CA THR A 85 10.91 22.95 -12.16
C THR A 85 11.67 21.79 -11.57
N CYS A 86 12.58 21.19 -12.36
CA CYS A 86 13.43 20.11 -11.96
C CYS A 86 14.91 20.56 -12.19
N PRO A 87 15.54 21.23 -11.20
CA PRO A 87 16.89 21.77 -11.35
C PRO A 87 17.93 20.65 -11.53
N GLY A 88 19.02 21.02 -12.17
CA GLY A 88 20.15 20.11 -12.44
C GLY A 88 20.05 19.39 -13.79
N ALA A 89 21.17 18.83 -14.21
CA ALA A 89 21.26 17.92 -15.35
C ALA A 89 20.92 16.48 -14.89
N ALA A 90 20.37 15.67 -15.79
CA ALA A 90 20.22 14.24 -15.50
C ALA A 90 21.59 13.62 -15.17
N LEU A 91 21.64 12.78 -14.13
CA LEU A 91 22.90 12.16 -13.72
C LEU A 91 23.31 11.07 -14.71
N PRO A 92 24.60 10.99 -15.11
CA PRO A 92 25.05 9.85 -15.90
C PRO A 92 24.98 8.58 -15.04
N PRO A 93 24.32 7.51 -15.53
CA PRO A 93 24.29 6.26 -14.77
C PRO A 93 25.67 5.59 -14.81
N PRO A 94 26.10 4.96 -13.70
CA PRO A 94 27.29 4.10 -13.73
C PRO A 94 27.13 3.00 -14.78
N ALA A 95 28.20 2.69 -15.52
CA ALA A 95 28.16 1.65 -16.56
C ALA A 95 27.73 0.27 -15.99
N ALA A 96 28.17 -0.06 -14.77
CA ALA A 96 27.77 -1.28 -14.09
C ALA A 96 26.25 -1.33 -13.80
N LEU A 97 25.64 -0.20 -13.38
CA LEU A 97 24.19 -0.10 -13.19
C LEU A 97 23.44 -0.26 -14.51
N THR A 98 23.88 0.42 -15.56
CA THR A 98 23.27 0.30 -16.89
C THR A 98 23.29 -1.14 -17.41
N THR A 99 24.43 -1.82 -17.23
CA THR A 99 24.58 -3.24 -17.60
C THR A 99 23.64 -4.13 -16.78
N ALA A 100 23.61 -3.94 -15.45
CA ALA A 100 22.74 -4.70 -14.56
C ALA A 100 21.27 -4.51 -14.89
N LEU A 101 20.81 -3.27 -15.09
CA LEU A 101 19.44 -2.96 -15.47
C LEU A 101 19.05 -3.53 -16.84
N GLY A 102 19.99 -3.53 -17.80
CA GLY A 102 19.76 -4.08 -19.14
C GLY A 102 19.66 -5.61 -19.18
N ALA A 103 20.24 -6.31 -18.21
CA ALA A 103 20.23 -7.77 -18.10
C ALA A 103 19.08 -8.30 -17.20
N ALA A 104 18.53 -7.45 -16.34
CA ALA A 104 17.58 -7.85 -15.31
C ALA A 104 16.15 -7.90 -15.83
N ALA A 105 15.37 -8.85 -15.32
CA ALA A 105 13.96 -8.93 -15.52
C ALA A 105 13.18 -8.03 -14.52
N ARG A 106 11.91 -7.81 -14.78
CA ARG A 106 11.02 -7.12 -13.82
C ARG A 106 10.99 -7.87 -12.50
N GLY A 107 11.18 -7.15 -11.41
CA GLY A 107 11.21 -7.68 -10.06
C GLY A 107 12.57 -8.15 -9.58
N ASP A 108 13.58 -8.18 -10.43
CA ASP A 108 14.95 -8.47 -10.03
C ASP A 108 15.54 -7.31 -9.23
N VAL A 109 16.37 -7.63 -8.24
CA VAL A 109 17.12 -6.66 -7.46
C VAL A 109 18.52 -6.50 -8.09
N VAL A 110 18.92 -5.26 -8.31
CA VAL A 110 20.23 -4.91 -8.90
C VAL A 110 20.98 -3.94 -8.00
N PRO A 111 22.33 -4.03 -7.91
CA PRO A 111 23.12 -3.09 -7.15
C PRO A 111 23.15 -1.73 -7.85
N MET A 112 23.07 -0.64 -7.07
CA MET A 112 23.11 0.75 -7.55
C MET A 112 24.52 1.20 -7.99
N ALA A 113 25.55 0.36 -7.82
CA ALA A 113 26.94 0.64 -8.18
C ALA A 113 27.49 1.98 -7.60
N GLY A 114 27.12 2.29 -6.35
CA GLY A 114 27.52 3.51 -5.64
C GLY A 114 26.74 4.77 -6.04
N MET A 115 25.74 4.67 -6.90
CA MET A 115 24.88 5.79 -7.25
C MET A 115 23.88 6.10 -6.15
N ASP A 116 23.81 7.36 -5.72
CA ASP A 116 22.70 7.87 -4.89
C ASP A 116 21.63 8.52 -5.79
N VAL A 117 20.56 7.79 -6.07
CA VAL A 117 19.46 8.28 -6.89
C VAL A 117 18.72 9.48 -6.27
N SER A 118 18.86 9.71 -4.96
CA SER A 118 18.21 10.87 -4.31
C SER A 118 18.77 12.20 -4.81
N THR A 119 19.97 12.20 -5.37
CA THR A 119 20.61 13.39 -5.96
C THR A 119 20.23 13.60 -7.44
N ALA A 120 19.56 12.63 -8.07
CA ALA A 120 19.09 12.77 -9.43
C ALA A 120 18.00 13.86 -9.52
N PRO A 121 17.97 14.64 -10.61
CA PRO A 121 16.92 15.62 -10.81
C PRO A 121 15.56 14.93 -10.93
N CYS A 122 14.50 15.63 -10.52
CA CYS A 122 13.14 15.13 -10.71
C CYS A 122 12.78 15.04 -12.20
N LEU A 123 11.79 14.23 -12.51
CA LEU A 123 11.12 14.25 -13.81
C LEU A 123 9.98 15.29 -13.74
N PRO A 124 9.90 16.25 -14.70
CA PRO A 124 8.78 17.19 -14.74
C PRO A 124 7.45 16.50 -15.02
N VAL A 125 6.49 16.65 -14.11
CA VAL A 125 5.18 15.99 -14.18
C VAL A 125 4.04 16.91 -13.77
N VAL A 126 2.85 16.58 -14.22
CA VAL A 126 1.58 17.02 -13.63
C VAL A 126 0.98 15.87 -12.82
N VAL A 127 0.36 16.22 -11.73
CA VAL A 127 -0.32 15.29 -10.83
C VAL A 127 -1.81 15.58 -10.89
N CYS A 128 -2.58 14.56 -11.18
CA CYS A 128 -4.02 14.63 -11.43
C CYS A 128 -4.76 13.63 -10.53
N THR A 129 -6.01 13.96 -10.21
CA THR A 129 -6.93 13.00 -9.59
C THR A 129 -7.80 12.40 -10.68
N PRO A 130 -7.79 11.07 -10.91
CA PRO A 130 -8.77 10.43 -11.79
C PRO A 130 -10.20 10.70 -11.31
N ASN A 131 -11.14 10.96 -12.23
CA ASN A 131 -12.54 11.22 -11.86
C ASN A 131 -13.21 9.98 -11.24
N ASP A 132 -12.65 8.81 -11.46
CA ASP A 132 -13.08 7.54 -10.90
C ASP A 132 -12.27 7.10 -9.67
N ALA A 133 -11.42 7.99 -9.11
CA ALA A 133 -10.67 7.70 -7.90
C ALA A 133 -11.61 7.39 -6.74
N PRO A 134 -11.41 6.25 -6.04
CA PRO A 134 -12.26 5.88 -4.92
C PRO A 134 -12.02 6.77 -3.71
N THR A 135 -13.04 6.95 -2.87
CA THR A 135 -12.85 7.38 -1.49
C THR A 135 -12.40 6.19 -0.66
N MET A 136 -11.31 6.34 0.08
CA MET A 136 -10.76 5.25 0.89
C MET A 136 -11.24 5.32 2.32
N LEU A 137 -11.80 4.20 2.81
CA LEU A 137 -12.01 3.94 4.23
C LEU A 137 -10.80 3.13 4.71
N PHE A 138 -9.96 3.77 5.50
CA PHE A 138 -8.69 3.24 5.97
C PHE A 138 -8.77 2.86 7.44
N SER A 139 -8.42 1.63 7.79
CA SER A 139 -8.49 1.10 9.14
C SER A 139 -7.16 0.41 9.48
N ASP A 140 -6.33 1.14 10.25
CA ASP A 140 -5.01 0.70 10.73
C ASP A 140 -4.79 1.12 12.20
N SER A 141 -5.78 1.77 12.84
CA SER A 141 -5.63 2.22 14.22
C SER A 141 -6.84 1.85 15.09
N PRO A 142 -6.61 1.15 16.24
CA PRO A 142 -5.32 0.66 16.72
C PRO A 142 -4.79 -0.48 15.83
N GLU A 143 -3.47 -0.49 15.55
CA GLU A 143 -2.87 -1.52 14.69
C GLU A 143 -2.98 -2.91 15.31
N ALA A 144 -2.74 -3.05 16.62
CA ALA A 144 -2.75 -4.34 17.31
C ALA A 144 -3.82 -4.41 18.41
N PRO A 145 -5.13 -4.45 18.06
CA PRO A 145 -6.19 -4.55 19.05
C PRO A 145 -6.19 -5.92 19.74
N SER A 146 -6.36 -5.91 21.06
CA SER A 146 -6.54 -7.11 21.87
C SER A 146 -7.98 -7.29 22.36
N GLN A 147 -8.86 -6.32 22.10
CA GLN A 147 -10.23 -6.24 22.61
C GLN A 147 -11.25 -6.31 21.47
N ASP A 148 -12.48 -6.66 21.85
CA ASP A 148 -13.63 -6.61 20.94
C ASP A 148 -14.09 -5.17 20.78
N GLY A 149 -14.33 -4.75 19.53
CA GLY A 149 -14.80 -3.40 19.27
C GLY A 149 -14.81 -3.03 17.80
N VAL A 150 -15.33 -1.83 17.56
CA VAL A 150 -15.27 -1.18 16.25
C VAL A 150 -13.93 -0.49 16.12
N LEU A 151 -13.16 -0.87 15.11
CA LEU A 151 -11.87 -0.25 14.76
C LEU A 151 -12.07 1.08 14.05
N TYR A 152 -12.93 1.06 13.04
CA TYR A 152 -13.35 2.22 12.29
C TYR A 152 -14.78 2.04 11.77
N ALA A 153 -15.55 3.11 11.64
CA ALA A 153 -16.84 3.07 10.96
C ALA A 153 -17.17 4.43 10.34
N ASP A 154 -17.83 4.37 9.18
CA ASP A 154 -18.40 5.55 8.53
C ASP A 154 -19.73 5.21 7.84
N THR A 155 -20.58 6.22 7.64
CA THR A 155 -21.78 6.12 6.81
C THR A 155 -21.53 6.77 5.48
N VAL A 156 -21.40 5.96 4.45
CA VAL A 156 -21.04 6.40 3.11
C VAL A 156 -22.26 6.48 2.19
N PRO A 157 -22.41 7.50 1.32
CA PRO A 157 -23.43 7.56 0.29
C PRO A 157 -23.22 6.48 -0.78
N ALA A 158 -24.12 6.40 -1.77
CA ALA A 158 -23.84 5.64 -2.98
C ALA A 158 -22.57 6.18 -3.67
N GLY A 159 -21.67 5.28 -4.11
CA GLY A 159 -20.39 5.73 -4.68
C GLY A 159 -19.35 4.62 -4.84
N ARG A 160 -18.12 5.05 -5.12
CA ARG A 160 -16.96 4.19 -5.29
C ARG A 160 -16.01 4.34 -4.11
N TYR A 161 -15.61 3.20 -3.53
CA TYR A 161 -14.81 3.16 -2.32
C TYR A 161 -13.66 2.18 -2.44
N ARG A 162 -12.57 2.47 -1.69
CA ARG A 162 -11.51 1.52 -1.34
C ARG A 162 -11.59 1.25 0.16
N PHE A 163 -11.72 -0.02 0.55
CA PHE A 163 -11.61 -0.42 1.95
C PHE A 163 -10.22 -1.01 2.18
N TYR A 164 -9.54 -0.50 3.20
CA TYR A 164 -8.20 -0.92 3.58
C TYR A 164 -8.21 -1.40 5.04
N VAL A 165 -7.89 -2.67 5.25
CA VAL A 165 -7.81 -3.32 6.56
C VAL A 165 -6.36 -3.68 6.81
N TYR A 166 -5.81 -3.24 7.95
CA TYR A 166 -4.45 -3.59 8.34
C TYR A 166 -4.39 -3.67 9.87
N HIS A 167 -4.52 -4.88 10.43
CA HIS A 167 -4.52 -5.08 11.87
C HIS A 167 -3.81 -6.36 12.25
N ALA A 168 -2.86 -6.26 13.20
CA ALA A 168 -2.26 -7.40 13.86
C ALA A 168 -3.10 -7.82 15.08
N ASN A 169 -3.08 -9.10 15.42
CA ASN A 169 -3.73 -9.55 16.65
C ASN A 169 -2.87 -9.24 17.88
N GLY A 170 -3.25 -8.24 18.68
CA GLY A 170 -2.58 -7.91 19.96
C GLY A 170 -2.94 -8.82 21.14
N GLY A 171 -3.89 -9.74 20.96
CA GLY A 171 -4.39 -10.65 21.99
C GLY A 171 -3.79 -12.05 21.90
N ALA A 172 -3.92 -12.84 22.96
CA ALA A 172 -3.42 -14.23 23.00
C ALA A 172 -4.35 -15.23 22.28
N SER A 173 -5.64 -14.92 22.14
CA SER A 173 -6.62 -15.78 21.44
C SER A 173 -6.74 -15.40 19.98
N LEU A 174 -7.15 -16.36 19.13
CA LEU A 174 -7.40 -16.10 17.70
C LEU A 174 -8.44 -15.00 17.51
N ARG A 175 -8.12 -14.02 16.67
CA ARG A 175 -8.99 -12.90 16.31
C ARG A 175 -9.17 -12.79 14.81
N LYS A 176 -10.23 -12.08 14.42
CA LYS A 176 -10.51 -11.71 13.04
C LYS A 176 -10.92 -10.24 12.95
N PHE A 177 -10.75 -9.67 11.75
CA PHE A 177 -11.00 -8.24 11.49
C PHE A 177 -11.91 -8.05 10.26
N PRO A 178 -13.17 -8.53 10.32
CA PRO A 178 -14.09 -8.44 9.19
C PRO A 178 -14.63 -7.02 8.99
N ILE A 179 -15.19 -6.82 7.78
CA ILE A 179 -15.95 -5.62 7.40
C ILE A 179 -17.43 -5.98 7.43
N VAL A 180 -18.21 -5.20 8.18
CA VAL A 180 -19.66 -5.36 8.32
C VAL A 180 -20.37 -4.16 7.68
N ALA A 181 -21.28 -4.41 6.76
CA ALA A 181 -22.13 -3.40 6.14
C ALA A 181 -23.53 -3.43 6.77
N LEU A 182 -24.04 -2.26 7.18
CA LEU A 182 -25.41 -2.06 7.65
C LEU A 182 -26.19 -1.20 6.66
N ASN A 183 -27.28 -1.72 6.16
CA ASN A 183 -28.26 -0.95 5.43
C ASN A 183 -29.31 -0.37 6.40
N GLN A 184 -29.30 0.95 6.56
CA GLN A 184 -30.29 1.67 7.39
C GLN A 184 -31.53 2.10 6.60
N GLY A 185 -31.51 1.89 5.27
CA GLY A 185 -32.62 2.23 4.37
C GLY A 185 -33.76 1.21 4.41
N ALA A 186 -34.87 1.56 3.75
CA ALA A 186 -36.05 0.73 3.65
C ALA A 186 -36.06 -0.25 2.46
N GLN A 187 -35.08 -0.12 1.56
CA GLN A 187 -34.91 -0.99 0.38
C GLN A 187 -33.59 -1.74 0.47
N PRO A 188 -33.47 -2.93 -0.11
CA PRO A 188 -32.20 -3.61 -0.22
C PRO A 188 -31.17 -2.75 -0.96
N ALA A 189 -29.92 -2.77 -0.50
CA ALA A 189 -28.76 -2.14 -1.15
C ALA A 189 -27.81 -3.20 -1.69
N LYS A 190 -26.95 -2.82 -2.63
CA LYS A 190 -25.93 -3.69 -3.21
C LYS A 190 -24.54 -3.07 -3.05
N ILE A 191 -23.60 -3.93 -2.69
CA ILE A 191 -22.17 -3.66 -2.78
C ILE A 191 -21.61 -4.53 -3.89
N THR A 192 -21.03 -3.91 -4.92
CA THR A 192 -20.30 -4.65 -5.96
C THR A 192 -18.81 -4.58 -5.66
N ILE A 193 -18.20 -5.72 -5.34
CA ILE A 193 -16.75 -5.86 -5.14
C ILE A 193 -16.12 -5.93 -6.53
N LEU A 194 -15.40 -4.88 -6.91
CA LEU A 194 -14.71 -4.75 -8.21
C LEU A 194 -13.33 -5.42 -8.17
N ARG A 195 -12.63 -5.26 -7.05
CA ARG A 195 -11.31 -5.85 -6.77
C ARG A 195 -11.25 -6.30 -5.32
N ARG A 196 -10.49 -7.34 -5.08
CA ARG A 196 -10.25 -7.88 -3.74
C ARG A 196 -8.82 -8.36 -3.64
N GLY A 197 -8.13 -8.03 -2.56
CA GLY A 197 -6.83 -8.59 -2.20
C GLY A 197 -6.87 -9.14 -0.79
N LEU A 198 -6.51 -10.40 -0.63
CA LEU A 198 -6.42 -11.11 0.64
C LEU A 198 -5.11 -11.92 0.72
N ALA A 199 -4.60 -12.10 1.94
CA ALA A 199 -3.50 -13.01 2.24
C ALA A 199 -3.79 -13.78 3.52
N ALA A 200 -3.21 -14.96 3.67
CA ALA A 200 -3.21 -15.68 4.94
C ALA A 200 -2.49 -14.84 6.01
N PRO A 201 -3.00 -14.79 7.26
CA PRO A 201 -2.36 -14.08 8.35
C PRO A 201 -0.93 -14.59 8.60
N SER A 202 -0.02 -13.66 8.93
CA SER A 202 1.39 -13.99 9.18
C SER A 202 2.09 -12.86 9.95
N THR A 203 3.21 -13.18 10.59
CA THR A 203 4.13 -12.19 11.17
C THR A 203 5.11 -11.60 10.16
N ALA A 204 5.14 -12.09 8.92
CA ALA A 204 5.92 -11.53 7.81
C ALA A 204 5.12 -10.43 7.08
N TYR A 205 5.00 -9.27 7.70
CA TYR A 205 4.06 -8.20 7.30
C TYR A 205 4.26 -7.71 5.86
N VAL A 206 5.50 -7.54 5.41
CA VAL A 206 5.79 -7.14 4.02
C VAL A 206 5.34 -8.21 3.03
N SER A 207 5.55 -9.49 3.35
CA SER A 207 5.07 -10.61 2.52
C SER A 207 3.55 -10.66 2.45
N VAL A 208 2.85 -10.43 3.57
CA VAL A 208 1.38 -10.32 3.60
C VAL A 208 0.95 -9.16 2.70
N GLY A 209 1.56 -7.97 2.85
CA GLY A 209 1.27 -6.81 2.02
C GLY A 209 1.43 -7.07 0.53
N LYS A 210 2.56 -7.66 0.10
CA LYS A 210 2.80 -8.02 -1.30
C LYS A 210 1.77 -9.01 -1.84
N THR A 211 1.41 -10.04 -1.06
CA THR A 211 0.41 -11.04 -1.47
C THR A 211 -0.96 -10.41 -1.68
N VAL A 212 -1.38 -9.55 -0.76
CA VAL A 212 -2.63 -8.78 -0.88
C VAL A 212 -2.65 -7.93 -2.15
N LEU A 213 -1.54 -7.26 -2.48
CA LEU A 213 -1.47 -6.42 -3.69
C LEU A 213 -1.52 -7.25 -4.98
N LEU A 214 -0.86 -8.40 -5.02
CA LEU A 214 -0.92 -9.30 -6.19
C LEU A 214 -2.35 -9.78 -6.43
N ASP A 215 -3.05 -10.16 -5.36
CA ASP A 215 -4.44 -10.59 -5.42
C ASP A 215 -5.38 -9.46 -5.83
N TRP A 216 -5.19 -8.24 -5.28
CA TRP A 216 -6.00 -7.06 -5.59
C TRP A 216 -5.79 -6.53 -7.02
N LEU A 217 -4.56 -6.59 -7.55
CA LEU A 217 -4.26 -6.17 -8.93
C LEU A 217 -4.62 -7.22 -9.98
N ALA A 218 -4.95 -8.45 -9.56
CA ALA A 218 -5.37 -9.50 -10.48
C ALA A 218 -6.76 -9.19 -11.08
N ASP A 219 -6.95 -9.59 -12.35
CA ASP A 219 -8.25 -9.49 -12.99
C ASP A 219 -9.20 -10.54 -12.41
N ARG A 220 -10.33 -10.07 -11.87
CA ARG A 220 -11.39 -10.92 -11.33
C ARG A 220 -12.75 -10.45 -11.80
N ALA A 221 -13.69 -11.39 -11.93
CA ALA A 221 -15.09 -11.03 -12.11
C ALA A 221 -15.62 -10.33 -10.86
N PRO A 222 -16.38 -9.22 -10.99
CA PRO A 222 -17.02 -8.57 -9.87
C PRO A 222 -17.96 -9.52 -9.12
N ALA A 223 -18.00 -9.38 -7.78
CA ALA A 223 -18.94 -10.10 -6.92
C ALA A 223 -19.94 -9.11 -6.32
N VAL A 224 -21.18 -9.55 -6.12
CA VAL A 224 -22.26 -8.70 -5.58
C VAL A 224 -22.71 -9.23 -4.22
N VAL A 225 -22.69 -8.34 -3.22
CA VAL A 225 -23.23 -8.57 -1.88
C VAL A 225 -24.53 -7.77 -1.76
N THR A 226 -25.64 -8.46 -1.47
CA THR A 226 -26.91 -7.80 -1.18
C THR A 226 -27.03 -7.55 0.31
N VAL A 227 -27.31 -6.31 0.70
CA VAL A 227 -27.56 -5.90 2.09
C VAL A 227 -29.04 -5.61 2.23
N PRO A 228 -29.85 -6.54 2.82
CA PRO A 228 -31.29 -6.34 2.99
C PRO A 228 -31.59 -5.09 3.84
N ALA A 229 -32.78 -4.54 3.70
CA ALA A 229 -33.24 -3.39 4.48
C ALA A 229 -33.10 -3.66 5.99
N ALA A 230 -32.64 -2.66 6.73
CA ALA A 230 -32.41 -2.69 8.18
C ALA A 230 -31.56 -3.86 8.71
N THR A 231 -30.68 -4.42 7.86
CA THR A 231 -29.88 -5.62 8.17
C THR A 231 -28.38 -5.34 8.12
N ARG A 232 -27.62 -6.11 8.90
CA ARG A 232 -26.15 -6.20 8.83
C ARG A 232 -25.74 -7.47 8.09
N VAL A 233 -24.72 -7.35 7.25
CA VAL A 233 -24.08 -8.48 6.56
C VAL A 233 -22.57 -8.34 6.60
N LEU A 234 -21.86 -9.45 6.51
CA LEU A 234 -20.41 -9.44 6.20
C LEU A 234 -20.20 -8.96 4.75
N LEU A 235 -19.16 -8.18 4.52
CA LEU A 235 -18.77 -7.79 3.16
C LEU A 235 -18.23 -9.01 2.38
N ASP A 236 -17.44 -9.84 3.04
CA ASP A 236 -16.78 -10.99 2.42
C ASP A 236 -16.52 -12.09 3.46
N ASP A 237 -17.10 -13.25 3.24
CA ASP A 237 -16.92 -14.43 4.11
C ASP A 237 -15.45 -14.88 4.11
N ALA A 238 -14.71 -14.69 2.99
CA ALA A 238 -13.31 -15.07 2.93
C ALA A 238 -12.44 -14.23 3.89
N LEU A 239 -12.73 -12.92 4.06
CA LEU A 239 -12.06 -12.09 5.06
C LEU A 239 -12.45 -12.55 6.47
N ASP A 240 -13.71 -12.88 6.71
CA ASP A 240 -14.20 -13.36 8.02
C ASP A 240 -13.53 -14.67 8.47
N GLN A 241 -13.05 -15.48 7.53
CA GLN A 241 -12.33 -16.73 7.79
C GLN A 241 -10.82 -16.54 8.03
N LEU A 242 -10.27 -15.34 7.88
CA LEU A 242 -8.88 -15.06 8.21
C LEU A 242 -8.73 -14.87 9.72
N HIS A 243 -8.24 -15.90 10.39
CA HIS A 243 -8.04 -15.93 11.84
C HIS A 243 -6.56 -15.74 12.16
N ALA A 244 -6.22 -14.63 12.79
CA ALA A 244 -4.86 -14.30 13.17
C ALA A 244 -4.54 -14.82 14.58
N ALA A 245 -3.41 -15.51 14.73
CA ALA A 245 -2.77 -15.76 16.01
C ALA A 245 -2.11 -14.47 16.53
N GLN A 246 -1.64 -14.48 17.76
CA GLN A 246 -0.98 -13.31 18.36
C GLN A 246 0.17 -12.81 17.47
N ASN A 247 0.21 -11.51 17.22
CA ASN A 247 1.15 -10.79 16.36
C ASN A 247 1.06 -11.14 14.86
N GLU A 248 0.10 -11.95 14.42
CA GLU A 248 -0.13 -12.11 13.00
C GLU A 248 -0.99 -10.98 12.44
N LEU A 249 -0.62 -10.50 11.27
CA LEU A 249 -1.30 -9.45 10.52
C LEU A 249 -2.42 -10.05 9.67
N VAL A 250 -3.61 -9.47 9.75
CA VAL A 250 -4.64 -9.56 8.71
C VAL A 250 -4.60 -8.27 7.89
N HIS A 251 -4.39 -8.41 6.60
CA HIS A 251 -4.44 -7.31 5.67
C HIS A 251 -5.38 -7.62 4.51
N ALA A 252 -6.19 -6.64 4.13
CA ALA A 252 -7.12 -6.75 3.00
C ALA A 252 -7.32 -5.41 2.30
N ILE A 253 -7.50 -5.44 0.98
CA ILE A 253 -7.87 -4.28 0.17
C ILE A 253 -9.05 -4.65 -0.72
N TYR A 254 -10.06 -3.79 -0.77
CA TYR A 254 -11.22 -3.92 -1.64
C TYR A 254 -11.45 -2.63 -2.41
N ASP A 255 -11.71 -2.72 -3.72
CA ASP A 255 -12.38 -1.65 -4.45
C ASP A 255 -13.83 -2.07 -4.66
N VAL A 256 -14.76 -1.22 -4.25
CA VAL A 256 -16.19 -1.51 -4.29
C VAL A 256 -16.99 -0.34 -4.86
N THR A 257 -18.22 -0.63 -5.32
CA THR A 257 -19.26 0.38 -5.51
C THR A 257 -20.46 0.03 -4.67
N THR A 258 -21.14 1.07 -4.14
CA THR A 258 -22.43 0.94 -3.44
C THR A 258 -23.50 1.69 -4.20
N ASP A 259 -24.69 1.12 -4.29
CA ASP A 259 -25.84 1.74 -5.00
C ASP A 259 -26.76 2.54 -4.05
N ALA A 260 -26.53 2.47 -2.74
CA ALA A 260 -27.27 3.18 -1.71
C ALA A 260 -26.38 3.56 -0.53
N PRO A 261 -26.82 4.48 0.37
CA PRO A 261 -26.08 4.77 1.59
C PRO A 261 -25.99 3.54 2.50
N LEU A 262 -24.78 3.27 3.02
CA LEU A 262 -24.48 2.16 3.92
C LEU A 262 -23.58 2.62 5.06
N LYS A 263 -23.78 2.09 6.26
CA LYS A 263 -22.79 2.19 7.34
C LYS A 263 -21.82 1.01 7.20
N ILE A 264 -20.56 1.32 7.00
CA ILE A 264 -19.45 0.37 6.91
C ILE A 264 -18.72 0.36 8.25
N SER A 265 -18.47 -0.81 8.84
CA SER A 265 -17.77 -0.97 10.11
C SER A 265 -16.66 -2.01 9.96
N PHE A 266 -15.46 -1.64 10.38
CA PHE A 266 -14.31 -2.53 10.55
C PHE A 266 -14.31 -2.94 12.02
N VAL A 267 -14.29 -4.23 12.32
CA VAL A 267 -14.45 -4.71 13.69
C VAL A 267 -13.36 -5.70 14.09
N SER A 268 -13.02 -5.73 15.37
CA SER A 268 -12.13 -6.72 16.00
C SER A 268 -12.96 -7.60 16.89
N VAL A 269 -12.97 -8.91 16.63
CA VAL A 269 -13.73 -9.90 17.41
C VAL A 269 -12.97 -11.23 17.49
N PRO A 270 -13.26 -12.10 18.50
CA PRO A 270 -12.74 -13.47 18.53
C PRO A 270 -13.11 -14.24 17.27
N ALA A 271 -12.28 -15.15 16.84
CA ALA A 271 -12.47 -15.94 15.61
C ALA A 271 -13.82 -16.65 15.51
N ALA A 272 -14.34 -17.16 16.63
CA ALA A 272 -15.62 -17.90 16.67
C ALA A 272 -16.88 -17.01 16.71
N THR A 273 -16.73 -15.68 16.75
CA THR A 273 -17.85 -14.75 16.93
C THR A 273 -18.56 -14.47 15.59
N ASP A 274 -19.90 -14.43 15.58
CA ASP A 274 -20.66 -13.87 14.46
C ASP A 274 -20.54 -12.34 14.50
N ALA A 275 -19.66 -11.82 13.66
CA ALA A 275 -19.33 -10.39 13.63
C ALA A 275 -20.53 -9.53 13.22
N ALA A 276 -21.36 -9.97 12.28
CA ALA A 276 -22.53 -9.23 11.84
C ALA A 276 -23.55 -9.09 12.98
N ALA A 277 -23.76 -10.15 13.75
CA ALA A 277 -24.70 -10.15 14.88
C ALA A 277 -24.24 -9.22 16.02
N VAL A 278 -22.94 -9.25 16.39
CA VAL A 278 -22.45 -8.52 17.56
C VAL A 278 -22.12 -7.05 17.31
N THR A 279 -21.86 -6.64 16.07
CA THR A 279 -21.40 -5.27 15.73
C THR A 279 -22.28 -4.17 16.31
N ALA A 280 -23.58 -4.41 16.48
CA ALA A 280 -24.51 -3.41 17.05
C ALA A 280 -24.17 -3.03 18.51
N GLY A 281 -23.61 -3.97 19.26
CA GLY A 281 -23.27 -3.77 20.68
C GLY A 281 -21.81 -3.40 20.92
N LEU A 282 -20.97 -3.34 19.88
CA LEU A 282 -19.56 -3.02 20.03
C LEU A 282 -19.31 -1.52 20.20
N GLY A 283 -18.46 -1.17 21.16
CA GLY A 283 -17.93 0.17 21.32
C GLY A 283 -16.80 0.48 20.34
N LEU A 284 -16.56 1.77 20.07
CA LEU A 284 -15.43 2.23 19.30
C LEU A 284 -14.12 2.02 20.11
N LEU A 285 -13.13 1.38 19.50
CA LEU A 285 -11.81 1.23 20.11
C LEU A 285 -11.04 2.55 20.03
N THR A 286 -10.26 2.82 21.07
CA THR A 286 -9.36 3.98 21.12
C THR A 286 -8.25 3.80 20.09
N ARG A 287 -7.94 4.87 19.34
CA ARG A 287 -6.78 4.91 18.45
C ARG A 287 -5.49 4.77 19.24
N ASP A 288 -4.49 4.15 18.63
CA ASP A 288 -3.10 4.36 19.04
C ASP A 288 -2.57 5.68 18.49
N VAL A 289 -1.36 6.08 18.91
CA VAL A 289 -0.77 7.37 18.56
C VAL A 289 0.01 7.35 17.24
N SER A 290 0.34 6.16 16.73
CA SER A 290 1.28 5.99 15.62
C SER A 290 0.59 5.67 14.29
N HIS A 291 -0.63 5.12 14.33
CA HIS A 291 -1.34 4.64 13.15
C HIS A 291 -2.59 5.47 12.87
N GLN A 292 -3.08 5.38 11.64
CA GLN A 292 -4.18 6.20 11.18
C GLN A 292 -5.43 5.35 10.92
N ARG A 293 -6.59 6.00 11.01
CA ARG A 293 -7.86 5.52 10.48
C ARG A 293 -8.68 6.70 10.02
N GLY A 294 -9.48 6.52 9.00
CA GLY A 294 -10.32 7.60 8.51
C GLY A 294 -10.90 7.36 7.13
N THR A 295 -11.70 8.31 6.68
CA THR A 295 -12.19 8.40 5.31
C THR A 295 -11.38 9.45 4.57
N PHE A 296 -10.70 9.03 3.49
CA PHE A 296 -9.78 9.83 2.69
C PHE A 296 -10.30 9.91 1.26
N PRO A 297 -10.61 11.10 0.72
CA PRO A 297 -11.07 11.23 -0.67
C PRO A 297 -9.93 11.00 -1.66
N ALA A 298 -10.26 10.59 -2.88
CA ALA A 298 -9.35 10.53 -4.02
C ALA A 298 -8.08 9.69 -3.79
N ALA A 299 -8.25 8.41 -3.44
CA ALA A 299 -7.16 7.49 -3.12
C ALA A 299 -6.36 6.99 -4.34
N ASP A 300 -6.60 7.51 -5.54
CA ASP A 300 -5.79 7.28 -6.74
C ASP A 300 -5.16 8.59 -7.21
N VAL A 301 -3.92 8.48 -7.71
CA VAL A 301 -3.17 9.59 -8.30
C VAL A 301 -2.72 9.21 -9.70
N LEU A 302 -2.94 10.09 -10.68
CA LEU A 302 -2.43 9.96 -12.03
C LEU A 302 -1.25 10.92 -12.21
N ILE A 303 -0.09 10.39 -12.57
CA ILE A 303 1.13 11.14 -12.84
C ILE A 303 1.36 11.13 -14.35
N ALA A 304 1.32 12.30 -14.96
CA ALA A 304 1.51 12.49 -16.40
C ALA A 304 2.65 13.49 -16.68
N PRO A 305 3.24 13.51 -17.90
CA PRO A 305 4.29 14.46 -18.24
C PRO A 305 3.78 15.90 -18.17
N ALA A 306 4.60 16.81 -17.63
CA ALA A 306 4.29 18.24 -17.69
C ALA A 306 4.47 18.77 -19.12
N PRO A 307 3.59 19.68 -19.61
CA PRO A 307 3.82 20.39 -20.87
C PRO A 307 4.99 21.41 -20.75
N PRO A 308 5.75 21.70 -21.81
CA PRO A 308 5.74 21.02 -23.10
C PRO A 308 6.46 19.67 -23.01
N SER A 309 5.80 18.63 -23.45
CA SER A 309 6.20 17.24 -23.30
C SER A 309 7.58 16.86 -23.87
N GLY A 310 8.17 17.69 -24.73
CA GLY A 310 9.50 17.44 -25.32
C GLY A 310 10.69 17.75 -24.39
N ALA A 311 10.51 18.50 -23.31
CA ALA A 311 11.61 18.89 -22.41
C ALA A 311 11.76 17.95 -21.19
N ALA A 312 10.85 17.04 -20.98
CA ALA A 312 10.75 16.26 -19.77
C ALA A 312 11.81 15.15 -19.64
N GLN A 313 12.04 14.41 -20.74
CA GLN A 313 12.98 13.29 -20.71
C GLN A 313 14.40 13.75 -21.10
N ARG A 314 15.35 13.53 -20.21
CA ARG A 314 16.78 13.81 -20.44
C ARG A 314 17.56 12.51 -20.42
N LYS A 315 18.64 12.44 -21.21
CA LYS A 315 19.59 11.32 -21.11
C LYS A 315 20.15 11.23 -19.68
N GLY A 316 20.28 10.02 -19.17
CA GLY A 316 20.75 9.78 -17.81
C GLY A 316 19.61 9.40 -16.86
N VAL A 317 19.81 9.70 -15.58
CA VAL A 317 18.89 9.31 -14.50
C VAL A 317 18.04 10.50 -14.05
N GLN A 318 16.73 10.29 -14.02
CA GLN A 318 15.75 11.20 -13.44
C GLN A 318 14.86 10.39 -12.48
N ARG A 319 14.20 11.05 -11.52
CA ARG A 319 13.37 10.36 -10.51
C ARG A 319 12.03 11.03 -10.22
N LEU A 320 11.14 10.24 -9.65
CA LEU A 320 9.93 10.67 -8.95
C LEU A 320 9.99 10.13 -7.52
N ARG A 321 9.89 10.99 -6.51
CA ARG A 321 9.78 10.56 -5.11
C ARG A 321 8.31 10.45 -4.75
N LEU A 322 7.88 9.28 -4.28
CA LEU A 322 6.51 8.96 -3.92
C LEU A 322 6.40 8.71 -2.41
N GLY A 323 5.32 9.18 -1.81
CA GLY A 323 5.02 8.99 -0.39
C GLY A 323 5.59 10.06 0.55
N LEU A 324 6.04 11.21 0.03
CA LEU A 324 6.62 12.31 0.84
C LEU A 324 6.41 13.67 0.15
N ASP A 325 5.22 14.15 0.02
CA ASP A 325 4.81 15.51 -0.43
C ASP A 325 5.66 16.16 -1.56
N GLU A 326 6.47 15.37 -2.28
CA GLU A 326 7.29 15.87 -3.39
C GLU A 326 6.52 15.82 -4.71
N VAL A 327 5.99 14.66 -5.06
CA VAL A 327 5.13 14.44 -6.25
C VAL A 327 3.67 14.36 -5.81
N ASP A 328 3.40 13.61 -4.77
CA ASP A 328 2.08 13.38 -4.19
C ASP A 328 1.92 14.15 -2.87
N ASP A 329 0.75 14.76 -2.68
CA ASP A 329 0.41 15.33 -1.39
C ASP A 329 -0.06 14.23 -0.44
N THR A 330 0.27 14.36 0.85
CA THR A 330 -0.30 13.51 1.90
C THR A 330 -1.82 13.65 1.88
N LEU A 331 -2.54 12.52 1.79
CA LEU A 331 -4.00 12.56 1.77
C LEU A 331 -4.54 13.07 3.10
N GLU A 332 -5.42 14.07 2.99
CA GLU A 332 -6.20 14.57 4.11
C GLU A 332 -7.56 13.88 4.17
N GLY A 333 -7.98 13.51 5.37
CA GLY A 333 -9.25 12.85 5.61
C GLY A 333 -9.81 13.17 6.98
N VAL A 334 -10.79 12.38 7.42
CA VAL A 334 -11.48 12.55 8.69
C VAL A 334 -11.68 11.19 9.36
N ASP A 335 -11.35 11.10 10.65
CA ASP A 335 -11.82 10.00 11.51
C ASP A 335 -13.32 10.22 11.78
N ALA A 336 -14.19 9.65 10.95
CA ALA A 336 -15.62 9.92 10.98
C ALA A 336 -16.27 9.75 12.36
N PRO A 337 -15.92 8.70 13.17
CA PRO A 337 -16.48 8.54 14.50
C PRO A 337 -16.16 9.69 15.46
N THR A 338 -15.02 10.39 15.30
CA THR A 338 -14.58 11.47 16.21
C THR A 338 -14.66 12.85 15.59
N GLY A 339 -14.80 12.95 14.26
CA GLY A 339 -14.77 14.20 13.50
C GLY A 339 -13.37 14.83 13.40
N VAL A 340 -12.31 14.14 13.85
CA VAL A 340 -10.95 14.69 13.87
C VAL A 340 -10.31 14.54 12.49
N LYS A 341 -9.69 15.62 12.00
CA LYS A 341 -8.88 15.59 10.77
C LYS A 341 -7.73 14.58 10.90
N GLN A 342 -7.44 13.90 9.80
CA GLN A 342 -6.38 12.90 9.70
C GLN A 342 -5.51 13.19 8.49
N LEU A 343 -4.22 12.92 8.63
CA LEU A 343 -3.27 12.84 7.53
C LEU A 343 -2.88 11.38 7.34
N LEU A 344 -2.97 10.88 6.11
CA LEU A 344 -2.54 9.53 5.78
C LEU A 344 -1.04 9.53 5.50
N LEU A 345 -0.23 9.49 6.56
CA LEU A 345 1.23 9.52 6.44
C LEU A 345 1.71 8.32 5.61
N GLY A 346 2.53 8.59 4.59
CA GLY A 346 3.01 7.58 3.66
C GLY A 346 2.01 7.16 2.58
N ASN A 347 0.80 7.74 2.53
CA ASN A 347 -0.19 7.49 1.48
C ASN A 347 -0.46 5.99 1.23
N TYR A 348 -0.52 5.16 2.29
CA TYR A 348 -0.78 3.72 2.17
C TYR A 348 -2.15 3.46 1.54
N GLY A 349 -2.20 2.45 0.65
CA GLY A 349 -3.41 2.14 -0.10
C GLY A 349 -3.69 3.08 -1.28
N MET A 350 -2.88 4.13 -1.50
CA MET A 350 -2.97 4.98 -2.70
C MET A 350 -2.42 4.22 -3.91
N LEU A 351 -3.17 4.24 -5.01
CA LEU A 351 -2.71 3.72 -6.29
C LEU A 351 -2.09 4.85 -7.13
N TYR A 352 -0.81 4.69 -7.46
CA TYR A 352 -0.11 5.56 -8.40
C TYR A 352 -0.27 5.03 -9.81
N ARG A 353 -0.96 5.78 -10.66
CA ARG A 353 -1.10 5.53 -12.09
C ARG A 353 -0.08 6.42 -12.81
N VAL A 354 0.98 5.81 -13.35
CA VAL A 354 2.11 6.54 -13.95
C VAL A 354 2.05 6.39 -15.46
N ALA A 355 1.64 7.46 -16.16
CA ALA A 355 1.39 7.49 -17.59
C ALA A 355 2.31 8.52 -18.27
N LEU A 356 3.63 8.28 -18.24
CA LEU A 356 4.61 9.30 -18.62
C LEU A 356 4.75 9.52 -20.13
N GLY A 357 4.35 8.58 -20.97
CA GLY A 357 4.45 8.74 -22.43
C GLY A 357 5.87 9.13 -22.88
N LEU A 358 6.90 8.51 -22.30
CA LEU A 358 8.30 8.87 -22.57
C LEU A 358 8.62 8.69 -24.05
N PRO A 359 9.20 9.71 -24.72
CA PRO A 359 9.51 9.66 -26.16
C PRO A 359 10.61 8.63 -26.50
N SER A 360 11.47 8.32 -25.56
CA SER A 360 12.50 7.28 -25.69
C SER A 360 12.32 6.22 -24.61
N PRO A 361 12.62 4.95 -24.91
CA PRO A 361 12.59 3.90 -23.89
C PRO A 361 13.52 4.24 -22.71
N ALA A 362 13.01 4.05 -21.50
CA ALA A 362 13.78 4.18 -20.27
C ALA A 362 13.56 2.95 -19.41
N THR A 363 14.61 2.48 -18.73
CA THR A 363 14.45 1.45 -17.70
C THR A 363 14.02 2.11 -16.42
N ALA A 364 12.86 1.69 -15.89
CA ALA A 364 12.34 2.14 -14.61
C ALA A 364 12.74 1.16 -13.50
N ALA A 365 13.16 1.70 -12.36
CA ALA A 365 13.46 0.92 -11.16
C ALA A 365 13.08 1.72 -9.89
N ILE A 366 12.98 1.03 -8.76
CA ILE A 366 12.63 1.61 -7.47
C ILE A 366 13.79 1.44 -6.50
N SER A 367 14.17 2.53 -5.82
CA SER A 367 15.05 2.53 -4.65
C SER A 367 14.25 2.86 -3.39
N ALA A 368 14.40 2.05 -2.35
CA ALA A 368 13.79 2.30 -1.05
C ALA A 368 14.50 3.46 -0.35
N ARG A 369 13.75 4.40 0.24
CA ARG A 369 14.28 5.58 0.92
C ARG A 369 13.83 5.69 2.38
N GLY A 370 12.62 5.19 2.68
CA GLY A 370 12.04 5.23 4.03
C GLY A 370 12.37 4.02 4.89
N GLY A 371 13.10 3.03 4.35
CA GLY A 371 13.37 1.75 5.01
C GLY A 371 13.02 0.56 4.13
N ALA A 372 12.76 -0.60 4.72
CA ALA A 372 12.38 -1.80 3.98
C ALA A 372 11.11 -1.59 3.16
N TRP A 373 11.14 -1.98 1.89
CA TRP A 373 10.02 -1.76 0.98
C TRP A 373 9.70 -3.02 0.16
N GLY A 374 8.43 -3.29 -0.01
CA GLY A 374 7.88 -4.26 -0.94
C GLY A 374 6.55 -3.78 -1.48
N GLY A 375 6.23 -4.16 -2.70
CA GLY A 375 5.00 -3.70 -3.36
C GLY A 375 4.62 -4.56 -4.53
N ALA A 376 3.75 -4.04 -5.38
CA ALA A 376 3.40 -4.66 -6.65
C ALA A 376 3.23 -3.61 -7.74
N VAL A 377 3.52 -4.02 -8.97
CA VAL A 377 3.25 -3.23 -10.16
C VAL A 377 2.36 -4.02 -11.13
N ARG A 378 1.53 -3.28 -11.87
CA ARG A 378 0.78 -3.82 -13.00
C ARG A 378 1.05 -2.97 -14.23
N THR A 379 1.31 -3.62 -15.37
CA THR A 379 1.43 -3.00 -16.69
C THR A 379 0.58 -3.80 -17.65
N GLY A 380 -0.44 -3.18 -18.27
CA GLY A 380 -1.45 -3.92 -19.03
C GLY A 380 -2.14 -4.97 -18.15
N THR A 381 -2.05 -6.26 -18.53
CA THR A 381 -2.62 -7.39 -17.78
C THR A 381 -1.62 -8.09 -16.85
N THR A 382 -0.33 -7.71 -16.91
CA THR A 382 0.72 -8.38 -16.13
C THR A 382 0.93 -7.70 -14.78
N THR A 383 0.74 -8.44 -13.71
CA THR A 383 1.03 -8.02 -12.33
C THR A 383 2.29 -8.72 -11.82
N THR A 384 3.16 -7.99 -11.14
CA THR A 384 4.43 -8.50 -10.61
C THR A 384 4.66 -7.98 -9.20
N ALA A 385 5.03 -8.87 -8.28
CA ALA A 385 5.52 -8.47 -6.96
C ALA A 385 6.92 -7.84 -7.07
N LEU A 386 7.19 -6.84 -6.26
CA LEU A 386 8.48 -6.16 -6.21
C LEU A 386 9.01 -6.14 -4.76
N PRO A 387 10.23 -6.68 -4.53
CA PRO A 387 11.00 -7.60 -5.37
C PRO A 387 10.32 -8.96 -5.58
N THR A 388 10.73 -9.72 -6.62
CA THR A 388 10.18 -11.08 -6.87
C THR A 388 10.85 -12.15 -6.01
N ALA A 389 12.18 -12.12 -5.91
CA ALA A 389 12.97 -13.18 -5.28
C ALA A 389 13.18 -13.00 -3.78
N THR A 390 13.01 -11.76 -3.25
CA THR A 390 13.19 -11.44 -1.84
C THR A 390 11.90 -10.87 -1.26
N GLU A 391 11.74 -10.94 0.06
CA GLU A 391 10.59 -10.38 0.73
C GLU A 391 10.48 -8.88 0.50
N GLN A 392 11.62 -8.18 0.61
CA GLN A 392 11.69 -6.72 0.59
C GLN A 392 13.00 -6.22 -0.05
N LEU A 393 12.99 -4.98 -0.48
CA LEU A 393 14.17 -4.18 -0.77
C LEU A 393 14.59 -3.49 0.53
N ALA A 394 15.72 -3.88 1.10
CA ALA A 394 16.09 -3.48 2.46
C ALA A 394 17.06 -2.29 2.53
N THR A 395 17.73 -1.96 1.42
CA THR A 395 18.80 -0.97 1.39
C THR A 395 18.61 0.06 0.29
N THR A 396 19.29 1.22 0.42
CA THR A 396 19.35 2.25 -0.62
C THR A 396 20.47 1.98 -1.65
N THR A 397 21.28 0.94 -1.43
CA THR A 397 22.37 0.52 -2.32
C THR A 397 21.91 -0.40 -3.44
N ASP A 398 20.66 -0.83 -3.36
CA ASP A 398 20.02 -1.71 -4.33
C ASP A 398 18.76 -1.06 -4.90
N ALA A 399 18.38 -1.51 -6.08
CA ALA A 399 17.12 -1.14 -6.70
C ALA A 399 16.39 -2.38 -7.22
N VAL A 400 15.04 -2.33 -7.26
CA VAL A 400 14.23 -3.35 -7.91
C VAL A 400 13.76 -2.86 -9.28
N VAL A 401 13.93 -3.68 -10.30
CA VAL A 401 13.57 -3.35 -11.69
C VAL A 401 12.06 -3.39 -11.86
N VAL A 402 11.48 -2.30 -12.34
CA VAL A 402 10.06 -2.19 -12.72
C VAL A 402 9.84 -2.61 -14.16
N GLY A 403 10.81 -2.32 -15.04
CA GLY A 403 10.78 -2.67 -16.46
C GLY A 403 11.04 -1.49 -17.38
N SER A 404 10.93 -1.72 -18.69
CA SER A 404 11.06 -0.66 -19.68
C SER A 404 9.74 0.10 -19.83
N LEU A 405 9.82 1.43 -19.84
CA LEU A 405 8.70 2.34 -20.07
C LEU A 405 9.01 3.27 -21.25
N GLY A 406 7.98 3.64 -22.04
CA GLY A 406 8.13 4.54 -23.17
C GLY A 406 8.52 3.85 -24.48
N GLY A 407 8.76 4.66 -25.53
CA GLY A 407 9.05 4.21 -26.89
C GLY A 407 7.82 4.20 -27.82
N ALA A 408 7.98 3.61 -29.00
CA ALA A 408 6.99 3.65 -30.10
C ALA A 408 5.59 3.11 -29.77
N ASP A 409 5.49 2.24 -28.76
CA ASP A 409 4.24 1.63 -28.31
C ASP A 409 3.45 2.49 -27.30
N GLY A 410 3.83 3.76 -27.13
CA GLY A 410 3.09 4.76 -26.34
C GLY A 410 3.01 4.50 -24.84
N GLY A 411 3.81 3.60 -24.29
CA GLY A 411 3.97 3.33 -22.86
C GLY A 411 2.66 2.98 -22.14
N ALA A 412 2.46 1.71 -21.85
CA ALA A 412 1.34 1.30 -20.98
C ALA A 412 1.42 2.03 -19.64
N GLU A 413 0.28 2.48 -19.12
CA GLU A 413 0.16 3.03 -17.78
C GLU A 413 0.69 2.02 -16.75
N LEU A 414 1.62 2.48 -15.91
CA LEU A 414 2.14 1.70 -14.80
C LEU A 414 1.27 1.94 -13.57
N HIS A 415 0.69 0.89 -13.04
CA HIS A 415 0.01 0.93 -11.74
C HIS A 415 0.99 0.48 -10.66
N LEU A 416 1.28 1.35 -9.70
CA LEU A 416 2.17 1.08 -8.57
C LEU A 416 1.44 1.32 -7.27
N ILE A 417 1.57 0.40 -6.33
CA ILE A 417 1.06 0.53 -4.97
C ILE A 417 2.05 -0.10 -4.00
N SER A 418 2.28 0.57 -2.87
CA SER A 418 3.13 0.06 -1.79
C SER A 418 2.37 -0.94 -0.92
N GLY A 419 3.01 -2.03 -0.56
CA GLY A 419 2.43 -3.05 0.32
C GLY A 419 2.28 -2.55 1.76
N GLY A 420 1.31 -3.07 2.48
CA GLY A 420 1.26 -2.95 3.93
C GLY A 420 2.53 -3.51 4.56
N GLY A 421 3.02 -2.90 5.64
CA GLY A 421 4.29 -3.25 6.27
C GLY A 421 5.54 -2.72 5.55
N SER A 422 5.38 -2.01 4.42
CA SER A 422 6.47 -1.35 3.70
C SER A 422 6.69 0.07 4.20
N ASN A 423 7.89 0.61 3.99
CA ASN A 423 8.22 1.99 4.36
C ASN A 423 8.26 2.90 3.13
N LEU A 424 7.73 4.10 3.27
CA LEU A 424 7.80 5.18 2.30
C LEU A 424 8.66 6.31 2.89
N PRO A 425 9.31 7.17 2.08
CA PRO A 425 9.17 7.28 0.63
C PRO A 425 10.00 6.28 -0.16
N ILE A 426 9.72 6.23 -1.47
CA ILE A 426 10.53 5.54 -2.49
C ILE A 426 10.92 6.50 -3.60
N ASP A 427 12.04 6.23 -4.26
CA ASP A 427 12.40 6.88 -5.53
C ASP A 427 12.09 5.91 -6.69
N LEU A 428 11.05 6.21 -7.48
CA LEU A 428 10.86 5.61 -8.79
C LEU A 428 11.75 6.37 -9.77
N PHE A 429 12.79 5.74 -10.28
CA PHE A 429 13.76 6.40 -11.17
C PHE A 429 13.81 5.78 -12.55
N PHE A 430 14.25 6.57 -13.52
CA PHE A 430 14.26 6.26 -14.94
C PHE A 430 15.67 6.45 -15.47
N VAL A 431 16.21 5.42 -16.12
CA VAL A 431 17.51 5.47 -16.80
C VAL A 431 17.26 5.51 -18.30
N THR A 432 17.56 6.66 -18.92
CA THR A 432 17.44 6.88 -20.37
C THR A 432 18.84 6.80 -20.99
N PRO A 433 19.05 5.94 -22.02
CA PRO A 433 20.34 5.75 -22.70
C PRO A 433 20.95 7.01 -23.32
#